data_ddf56d0c90715cc4d5c9100de29d6aac
#
_entry.id   ddf56d0c90715cc4d5c9100de29d6aac
#
_cell.length_a   1.000
_cell.length_b   1.000
_cell.length_c   1.000
_cell.angle_alpha   90.00
_cell.angle_beta   90.00
_cell.angle_gamma   90.00
#
_symmetry.space_group_name_H-M   'P 1'
#
loop_
_entity.id
_entity.type
_entity.pdbx_description
1 polymer ?
#
loop_
_entity_poly.entity_id
_entity_poly.type
_entity_poly.pdbx_seq_one_letter_code
_entity_poly.pdbx_strand_id
1 'polypeptide(L)'
;YEIYQCDWSSDVCSSDLMPMQNIDTDKVIPARFLKTIKRSGLGVHLFDPLRYKADGSENPDFVLNQEPYRKAEIIIAHENFGCGSSREHAPWALLDFGIRCIIAPDFADIFFNNSFKNGILPIRLPRAVCDQLMEDARQGGNARLTVDLDRQVVIRPDGEEIHFEIDPFRKHLLLNGLDDIGQTMQHAKKIDGYEAAQKASQPWKIGRAHV
;
A
#
# COMPACT_ATOMS: atom_id res chain seq x y z
N TYR A 1 -8.09 16.13 -0.91
CA TYR A 1 -7.36 14.87 -0.72
C TYR A 1 -8.40 13.79 -0.40
N GLU A 2 -8.80 13.02 -1.39
CA GLU A 2 -9.62 11.83 -1.18
C GLU A 2 -8.67 10.69 -0.81
N ILE A 3 -8.63 10.35 0.48
CA ILE A 3 -8.09 9.08 0.90
C ILE A 3 -9.16 8.06 0.57
N TYR A 4 -8.84 7.11 -0.29
CA TYR A 4 -9.72 6.00 -0.56
C TYR A 4 -9.89 5.21 0.75
N GLN A 5 -11.06 5.36 1.33
CA GLN A 5 -11.48 4.58 2.48
C GLN A 5 -11.74 3.16 1.99
N CYS A 6 -10.75 2.27 2.17
CA CYS A 6 -10.99 0.85 1.98
C CYS A 6 -11.88 0.37 3.12
N ASP A 7 -12.93 -0.34 2.80
CA ASP A 7 -13.69 -1.08 3.79
C ASP A 7 -12.87 -2.32 4.17
N TRP A 8 -12.07 -2.18 5.21
CA TRP A 8 -11.23 -3.25 5.74
C TRP A 8 -12.00 -4.33 6.51
N SER A 9 -13.32 -4.22 6.57
CA SER A 9 -14.18 -5.08 7.39
C SER A 9 -14.82 -6.24 6.63
N SER A 10 -14.74 -6.29 5.29
CA SER A 10 -15.55 -7.25 4.53
C SER A 10 -15.00 -7.71 3.18
N ASP A 11 -13.79 -7.34 2.75
CA ASP A 11 -13.45 -7.54 1.36
C ASP A 11 -12.67 -8.82 1.06
N VAL A 12 -13.35 -9.63 0.29
CA VAL A 12 -12.85 -10.82 -0.37
C VAL A 12 -12.03 -10.38 -1.58
N CYS A 13 -10.72 -10.37 -1.43
CA CYS A 13 -9.81 -9.91 -2.47
C CYS A 13 -9.21 -11.07 -3.26
N SER A 14 -9.06 -10.90 -4.58
CA SER A 14 -8.21 -11.79 -5.37
C SER A 14 -6.76 -11.53 -4.99
N SER A 15 -6.03 -12.58 -4.60
CA SER A 15 -4.61 -12.49 -4.25
C SER A 15 -3.74 -12.78 -5.45
N ASP A 16 -2.64 -12.04 -5.59
CA ASP A 16 -1.65 -12.18 -6.63
C ASP A 16 -0.32 -12.74 -6.11
N LEU A 17 0.31 -13.56 -6.93
CA LEU A 17 1.51 -14.32 -6.63
C LEU A 17 2.74 -13.67 -7.23
N MET A 18 3.60 -13.14 -6.40
CA MET A 18 4.91 -12.68 -6.82
C MET A 18 6.03 -13.45 -6.09
N PRO A 19 6.35 -14.68 -6.49
CA PRO A 19 7.39 -15.49 -5.83
C PRO A 19 8.79 -14.96 -6.14
N MET A 20 9.00 -13.68 -5.94
CA MET A 20 10.25 -12.98 -6.17
C MET A 20 10.73 -12.33 -4.87
N GLN A 21 12.02 -12.47 -4.63
CA GLN A 21 12.75 -11.73 -3.60
C GLN A 21 13.28 -10.42 -4.16
N ASN A 22 13.57 -9.47 -3.29
CA ASN A 22 14.18 -8.20 -3.64
C ASN A 22 13.41 -7.47 -4.76
N ILE A 23 12.11 -7.36 -4.57
CA ILE A 23 11.28 -6.51 -5.44
C ILE A 23 11.61 -5.06 -5.09
N ASP A 24 12.53 -4.48 -5.87
CA ASP A 24 12.97 -3.11 -5.68
C ASP A 24 11.96 -2.10 -6.25
N THR A 25 12.09 -0.85 -5.81
CA THR A 25 11.19 0.23 -6.23
C THR A 25 11.29 0.58 -7.72
N ASP A 26 12.40 0.23 -8.40
CA ASP A 26 12.53 0.38 -9.86
C ASP A 26 11.76 -0.70 -10.62
N LYS A 27 11.63 -1.91 -10.05
CA LYS A 27 10.71 -2.94 -10.56
C LYS A 27 9.26 -2.54 -10.36
N VAL A 28 8.92 -1.96 -9.19
CA VAL A 28 7.55 -1.50 -8.89
C VAL A 28 7.16 -0.35 -9.82
N ILE A 29 7.99 0.68 -9.93
CA ILE A 29 7.78 1.83 -10.83
C ILE A 29 9.11 2.37 -11.33
N PRO A 30 9.42 2.22 -12.64
CA PRO A 30 10.66 2.70 -13.21
C PRO A 30 10.86 4.20 -13.10
N ALA A 31 12.12 4.64 -12.92
CA ALA A 31 12.50 6.03 -12.74
C ALA A 31 11.96 6.97 -13.84
N ARG A 32 11.77 6.49 -15.07
CA ARG A 32 11.24 7.28 -16.19
C ARG A 32 9.83 7.83 -15.96
N PHE A 33 9.04 7.21 -15.06
CA PHE A 33 7.66 7.61 -14.73
C PHE A 33 7.55 8.51 -13.50
N LEU A 34 8.67 8.84 -12.83
CA LEU A 34 8.67 9.62 -11.58
C LEU A 34 8.57 11.14 -11.78
N LYS A 35 8.38 11.60 -13.00
CA LYS A 35 8.31 13.06 -13.31
C LYS A 35 6.98 13.70 -12.93
N THR A 36 5.99 12.91 -12.56
CA THR A 36 4.66 13.41 -12.18
C THR A 36 4.57 13.68 -10.68
N ILE A 37 3.81 14.71 -10.33
CA ILE A 37 3.39 14.99 -8.95
C ILE A 37 1.98 14.48 -8.65
N LYS A 38 1.31 13.91 -9.66
CA LYS A 38 -0.04 13.36 -9.52
C LYS A 38 0.05 11.92 -8.99
N ARG A 39 -0.81 11.60 -8.05
CA ARG A 39 -0.93 10.25 -7.47
C ARG A 39 -1.69 9.26 -8.35
N SER A 40 -2.39 9.74 -9.36
CA SER A 40 -3.19 8.95 -10.31
C SER A 40 -2.52 8.83 -11.68
N GLY A 41 -2.81 7.75 -12.41
CA GLY A 41 -2.24 7.46 -13.72
C GLY A 41 -0.91 6.72 -13.67
N LEU A 42 -0.47 6.26 -12.50
CA LEU A 42 0.74 5.48 -12.32
C LEU A 42 0.50 3.96 -12.34
N GLY A 43 -0.71 3.52 -12.06
CA GLY A 43 -1.07 2.10 -12.00
C GLY A 43 -0.86 1.35 -13.33
N VAL A 44 -1.00 2.05 -14.47
CA VAL A 44 -0.71 1.48 -15.79
C VAL A 44 0.78 1.13 -15.96
N HIS A 45 1.66 1.78 -15.20
CA HIS A 45 3.11 1.58 -15.22
C HIS A 45 3.61 0.70 -14.05
N LEU A 46 2.68 0.19 -13.23
CA LEU A 46 3.03 -0.73 -12.16
C LEU A 46 3.69 -1.97 -12.74
N PHE A 47 4.87 -2.32 -12.23
CA PHE A 47 5.69 -3.45 -12.71
C PHE A 47 5.97 -3.41 -14.23
N ASP A 48 6.05 -2.22 -14.82
CA ASP A 48 6.23 -2.03 -16.26
C ASP A 48 7.30 -2.94 -16.89
N PRO A 49 8.51 -3.11 -16.31
CA PRO A 49 9.54 -3.98 -16.89
C PRO A 49 9.17 -5.48 -16.91
N LEU A 50 8.19 -5.88 -16.13
CA LEU A 50 7.72 -7.27 -16.02
C LEU A 50 6.40 -7.46 -16.77
N ARG A 51 5.54 -6.45 -16.73
CA ARG A 51 4.21 -6.47 -17.37
C ARG A 51 4.23 -6.29 -18.86
N TYR A 52 5.21 -5.56 -19.37
CA TYR A 52 5.27 -5.23 -20.81
C TYR A 52 6.57 -5.71 -21.45
N LYS A 53 6.47 -6.14 -22.71
CA LYS A 53 7.59 -6.47 -23.56
C LYS A 53 8.21 -5.20 -24.14
N ALA A 54 9.37 -5.35 -24.79
CA ALA A 54 10.09 -4.23 -25.41
C ALA A 54 9.28 -3.52 -26.53
N ASP A 55 8.35 -4.20 -27.15
CA ASP A 55 7.44 -3.67 -28.17
C ASP A 55 6.20 -2.98 -27.58
N GLY A 56 6.08 -2.94 -26.26
CA GLY A 56 4.94 -2.35 -25.54
C GLY A 56 3.73 -3.27 -25.40
N SER A 57 3.78 -4.51 -25.94
CA SER A 57 2.73 -5.49 -25.72
C SER A 57 2.77 -6.06 -24.30
N GLU A 58 1.61 -6.48 -23.79
CA GLU A 58 1.55 -7.16 -22.49
C GLU A 58 2.33 -8.48 -22.52
N ASN A 59 3.06 -8.74 -21.44
CA ASN A 59 3.70 -10.03 -21.21
C ASN A 59 2.67 -11.01 -20.65
N PRO A 60 2.24 -12.04 -21.40
CA PRO A 60 1.21 -12.97 -20.95
C PRO A 60 1.66 -13.86 -19.78
N ASP A 61 2.96 -13.99 -19.58
CA ASP A 61 3.52 -14.81 -18.50
C ASP A 61 3.56 -14.08 -17.16
N PHE A 62 3.34 -12.76 -17.16
CA PHE A 62 3.31 -11.99 -15.92
C PHE A 62 1.95 -12.07 -15.28
N VAL A 63 1.91 -12.45 -14.03
CA VAL A 63 0.70 -12.84 -13.29
C VAL A 63 -0.38 -11.74 -13.28
N LEU A 64 -0.04 -10.46 -13.06
CA LEU A 64 -1.01 -9.35 -13.11
C LEU A 64 -1.61 -9.10 -14.51
N ASN A 65 -1.10 -9.73 -15.55
CA ASN A 65 -1.69 -9.68 -16.88
C ASN A 65 -2.62 -10.87 -17.16
N GLN A 66 -2.73 -11.82 -16.22
CA GLN A 66 -3.55 -13.02 -16.36
C GLN A 66 -4.87 -12.87 -15.58
N GLU A 67 -5.96 -13.40 -16.12
CA GLU A 67 -7.17 -13.57 -15.32
C GLU A 67 -7.01 -14.76 -14.35
N PRO A 68 -7.45 -14.66 -13.08
CA PRO A 68 -8.27 -13.58 -12.48
C PRO A 68 -7.48 -12.44 -11.82
N TYR A 69 -6.15 -12.42 -11.93
CA TYR A 69 -5.25 -11.56 -11.14
C TYR A 69 -5.17 -10.09 -11.61
N ARG A 70 -5.75 -9.77 -12.78
CA ARG A 70 -5.78 -8.37 -13.31
C ARG A 70 -6.39 -7.34 -12.34
N LYS A 71 -7.21 -7.80 -11.42
CA LYS A 71 -7.89 -6.96 -10.42
C LYS A 71 -7.48 -7.37 -9.01
N ALA A 72 -6.25 -7.86 -8.86
CA ALA A 72 -5.73 -8.22 -7.54
C ALA A 72 -5.66 -7.00 -6.63
N GLU A 73 -6.07 -7.18 -5.39
CA GLU A 73 -5.98 -6.17 -4.33
C GLU A 73 -4.94 -6.54 -3.27
N ILE A 74 -4.52 -7.80 -3.25
CA ILE A 74 -3.49 -8.32 -2.34
C ILE A 74 -2.31 -8.84 -3.16
N ILE A 75 -1.10 -8.42 -2.83
CA ILE A 75 0.15 -9.01 -3.34
C ILE A 75 0.77 -9.87 -2.25
N ILE A 76 1.15 -11.10 -2.60
CA ILE A 76 1.97 -11.96 -1.74
C ILE A 76 3.35 -12.06 -2.38
N ALA A 77 4.38 -11.67 -1.64
CA ALA A 77 5.76 -11.61 -2.12
C ALA A 77 6.71 -12.32 -1.15
N HIS A 78 7.95 -12.46 -1.59
CA HIS A 78 9.05 -12.92 -0.75
C HIS A 78 9.78 -11.76 -0.08
N GLU A 79 10.94 -12.05 0.52
CA GLU A 79 11.71 -11.15 1.37
C GLU A 79 12.11 -9.85 0.66
N ASN A 80 12.30 -8.82 1.47
CA ASN A 80 12.87 -7.54 1.08
C ASN A 80 12.06 -6.80 0.00
N PHE A 81 10.73 -6.78 0.17
CA PHE A 81 9.85 -6.04 -0.74
C PHE A 81 10.03 -4.52 -0.57
N GLY A 82 10.08 -3.80 -1.69
CA GLY A 82 10.22 -2.35 -1.70
C GLY A 82 11.65 -1.86 -1.41
N CYS A 83 12.66 -2.72 -1.58
CA CYS A 83 14.07 -2.33 -1.46
C CYS A 83 14.49 -1.32 -2.54
N GLY A 84 15.72 -0.80 -2.44
CA GLY A 84 16.26 0.18 -3.38
C GLY A 84 15.97 1.63 -2.97
N SER A 85 15.73 2.49 -3.94
CA SER A 85 15.55 3.92 -3.70
C SER A 85 14.24 4.24 -2.97
N SER A 86 14.30 5.18 -2.02
CA SER A 86 13.08 5.68 -1.35
C SER A 86 12.23 6.47 -2.35
N ARG A 87 11.11 5.87 -2.79
CA ARG A 87 10.20 6.48 -3.76
C ARG A 87 8.77 6.38 -3.29
N GLU A 88 8.14 7.51 -3.06
CA GLU A 88 6.73 7.56 -2.69
C GLU A 88 5.81 7.17 -3.86
N HIS A 89 6.30 7.29 -5.10
CA HIS A 89 5.58 6.84 -6.30
C HIS A 89 5.31 5.33 -6.34
N ALA A 90 6.12 4.51 -5.65
CA ALA A 90 5.90 3.06 -5.61
C ALA A 90 4.58 2.71 -4.90
N PRO A 91 4.30 3.17 -3.67
CA PRO A 91 2.96 3.04 -3.07
C PRO A 91 1.85 3.67 -3.91
N TRP A 92 2.07 4.82 -4.56
CA TRP A 92 1.05 5.43 -5.42
C TRP A 92 0.69 4.56 -6.61
N ALA A 93 1.70 3.97 -7.29
CA ALA A 93 1.45 3.07 -8.42
C ALA A 93 0.68 1.81 -8.01
N LEU A 94 1.00 1.25 -6.84
CA LEU A 94 0.29 0.11 -6.26
C LEU A 94 -1.18 0.45 -5.99
N LEU A 95 -1.44 1.56 -5.30
CA LEU A 95 -2.79 2.02 -4.99
C LEU A 95 -3.61 2.34 -6.23
N ASP A 96 -3.02 3.05 -7.19
CA ASP A 96 -3.69 3.44 -8.44
C ASP A 96 -4.00 2.22 -9.32
N PHE A 97 -3.24 1.15 -9.20
CA PHE A 97 -3.56 -0.14 -9.81
C PHE A 97 -4.72 -0.85 -9.12
N GLY A 98 -4.90 -0.66 -7.81
CA GLY A 98 -5.92 -1.31 -7.00
C GLY A 98 -5.38 -2.09 -5.80
N ILE A 99 -4.06 -2.21 -5.65
CA ILE A 99 -3.46 -2.96 -4.54
C ILE A 99 -3.70 -2.21 -3.21
N ARG A 100 -4.23 -2.94 -2.23
CA ARG A 100 -4.53 -2.45 -0.89
C ARG A 100 -3.69 -3.11 0.19
N CYS A 101 -3.29 -4.35 -0.02
CA CYS A 101 -2.52 -5.13 0.95
C CYS A 101 -1.31 -5.78 0.28
N ILE A 102 -0.21 -5.86 1.03
CA ILE A 102 1.00 -6.58 0.60
C ILE A 102 1.42 -7.47 1.75
N ILE A 103 1.55 -8.78 1.49
CA ILE A 103 1.98 -9.77 2.47
C ILE A 103 3.38 -10.27 2.07
N ALA A 104 4.35 -10.12 2.96
CA ALA A 104 5.72 -10.58 2.73
C ALA A 104 6.43 -10.90 4.06
N PRO A 105 7.49 -11.71 4.02
CA PRO A 105 8.28 -11.97 5.22
C PRO A 105 9.01 -10.74 5.74
N ASP A 106 9.43 -9.86 4.83
CA ASP A 106 10.14 -8.64 5.18
C ASP A 106 9.98 -7.54 4.13
N PHE A 107 10.13 -6.29 4.57
CA PHE A 107 10.01 -5.08 3.76
C PHE A 107 11.17 -4.15 4.04
N ALA A 108 11.59 -3.39 3.05
CA ALA A 108 12.45 -2.24 3.27
C ALA A 108 11.73 -1.19 4.15
N ASP A 109 12.39 -0.68 5.18
CA ASP A 109 11.79 0.18 6.21
C ASP A 109 11.09 1.43 5.65
N ILE A 110 11.72 2.08 4.67
CA ILE A 110 11.15 3.29 4.06
C ILE A 110 9.88 2.95 3.28
N PHE A 111 9.89 1.87 2.49
CA PHE A 111 8.71 1.43 1.76
C PHE A 111 7.59 1.03 2.73
N PHE A 112 7.91 0.29 3.78
CA PHE A 112 6.95 -0.12 4.82
C PHE A 112 6.24 1.09 5.45
N ASN A 113 6.99 2.13 5.82
CA ASN A 113 6.44 3.34 6.40
C ASN A 113 5.62 4.15 5.38
N ASN A 114 6.10 4.27 4.15
CA ASN A 114 5.38 4.99 3.09
C ASN A 114 4.09 4.28 2.69
N SER A 115 4.03 2.94 2.76
CA SER A 115 2.81 2.17 2.51
C SER A 115 1.69 2.59 3.46
N PHE A 116 1.94 2.63 4.76
CA PHE A 116 0.94 3.09 5.74
C PHE A 116 0.47 4.52 5.50
N LYS A 117 1.38 5.44 5.18
CA LYS A 117 1.04 6.84 4.89
C LYS A 117 0.13 7.02 3.68
N ASN A 118 0.19 6.06 2.76
CA ASN A 118 -0.62 6.06 1.54
C ASN A 118 -1.83 5.12 1.62
N GLY A 119 -2.10 4.48 2.75
CA GLY A 119 -3.28 3.63 2.92
C GLY A 119 -3.12 2.19 2.43
N ILE A 120 -1.89 1.72 2.18
CA ILE A 120 -1.59 0.31 1.92
C ILE A 120 -1.26 -0.37 3.25
N LEU A 121 -1.79 -1.57 3.45
CA LEU A 121 -1.49 -2.43 4.59
C LEU A 121 -0.35 -3.41 4.26
N PRO A 122 0.89 -3.19 4.72
CA PRO A 122 1.95 -4.19 4.63
C PRO A 122 1.87 -5.13 5.83
N ILE A 123 1.71 -6.42 5.59
CA ILE A 123 1.64 -7.48 6.60
C ILE A 123 2.93 -8.31 6.57
N ARG A 124 3.57 -8.45 7.72
CA ARG A 124 4.72 -9.36 7.89
C ARG A 124 4.24 -10.70 8.38
N LEU A 125 4.50 -11.76 7.60
CA LEU A 125 4.25 -13.15 7.99
C LEU A 125 5.49 -14.00 7.73
N PRO A 126 5.70 -15.10 8.49
CA PRO A 126 6.80 -16.01 8.24
C PRO A 126 6.82 -16.52 6.80
N ARG A 127 8.01 -16.75 6.23
CA ARG A 127 8.19 -17.21 4.85
C ARG A 127 7.34 -18.45 4.54
N ALA A 128 7.32 -19.43 5.43
CA ALA A 128 6.53 -20.64 5.22
C ALA A 128 5.04 -20.37 5.08
N VAL A 129 4.52 -19.37 5.82
CA VAL A 129 3.12 -18.94 5.71
C VAL A 129 2.87 -18.23 4.39
N CYS A 130 3.78 -17.36 3.95
CA CYS A 130 3.69 -16.71 2.64
C CYS A 130 3.67 -17.74 1.51
N ASP A 131 4.52 -18.79 1.59
CA ASP A 131 4.55 -19.87 0.61
C ASP A 131 3.22 -20.66 0.58
N GLN A 132 2.59 -20.90 1.74
CA GLN A 132 1.26 -21.51 1.82
C GLN A 132 0.18 -20.64 1.17
N LEU A 133 0.17 -19.34 1.49
CA LEU A 133 -0.79 -18.39 0.88
C LEU A 133 -0.58 -18.28 -0.65
N MET A 134 0.67 -18.38 -1.11
CA MET A 134 0.97 -18.44 -2.53
C MET A 134 0.42 -19.72 -3.18
N GLU A 135 0.51 -20.85 -2.52
CA GLU A 135 -0.06 -22.10 -3.05
C GLU A 135 -1.58 -22.05 -3.10
N ASP A 136 -2.23 -21.48 -2.07
CA ASP A 136 -3.67 -21.25 -2.09
C ASP A 136 -4.08 -20.38 -3.29
N ALA A 137 -3.36 -19.28 -3.54
CA ALA A 137 -3.68 -18.37 -4.63
C ALA A 137 -3.49 -19.00 -6.03
N ARG A 138 -2.63 -20.02 -6.18
CA ARG A 138 -2.49 -20.80 -7.44
C ARG A 138 -3.72 -21.61 -7.80
N GLN A 139 -4.62 -21.86 -6.87
CA GLN A 139 -5.87 -22.57 -7.13
C GLN A 139 -6.87 -21.76 -7.96
N GLY A 140 -6.51 -20.52 -8.32
CA GLY A 140 -7.26 -19.67 -9.24
C GLY A 140 -8.41 -18.90 -8.60
N GLY A 141 -9.39 -18.48 -9.40
CA GLY A 141 -10.44 -17.55 -8.99
C GLY A 141 -11.35 -17.97 -7.84
N ASN A 142 -11.26 -19.21 -7.36
CA ASN A 142 -11.96 -19.69 -6.17
C ASN A 142 -11.13 -19.55 -4.89
N ALA A 143 -9.83 -19.24 -5.02
CA ALA A 143 -8.92 -19.08 -3.90
C ALA A 143 -8.92 -17.61 -3.46
N ARG A 144 -9.89 -17.24 -2.65
CA ARG A 144 -10.01 -15.89 -2.11
C ARG A 144 -9.39 -15.82 -0.72
N LEU A 145 -8.46 -14.87 -0.54
CA LEU A 145 -7.98 -14.50 0.79
C LEU A 145 -8.79 -13.30 1.28
N THR A 146 -9.13 -13.31 2.56
CA THR A 146 -9.76 -12.17 3.22
C THR A 146 -8.80 -11.59 4.25
N VAL A 147 -8.59 -10.29 4.22
CA VAL A 147 -7.80 -9.59 5.23
C VAL A 147 -8.73 -8.76 6.09
N ASP A 148 -8.84 -9.12 7.36
CA ASP A 148 -9.61 -8.39 8.36
C ASP A 148 -8.65 -7.61 9.26
N LEU A 149 -8.57 -6.30 9.03
CA LEU A 149 -7.68 -5.42 9.78
C LEU A 149 -8.18 -5.21 11.21
N ASP A 150 -9.49 -5.22 11.45
CA ASP A 150 -10.02 -5.01 12.79
C ASP A 150 -9.72 -6.22 13.70
N ARG A 151 -9.88 -7.43 13.18
CA ARG A 151 -9.51 -8.67 13.88
C ARG A 151 -8.02 -9.00 13.78
N GLN A 152 -7.29 -8.35 12.88
CA GLN A 152 -5.88 -8.61 12.57
C GLN A 152 -5.65 -10.07 12.13
N VAL A 153 -6.45 -10.53 11.19
CA VAL A 153 -6.35 -11.88 10.64
C VAL A 153 -6.35 -11.86 9.11
N VAL A 154 -5.61 -12.80 8.55
CA VAL A 154 -5.71 -13.21 7.15
C VAL A 154 -6.45 -14.54 7.15
N ILE A 155 -7.58 -14.60 6.46
CA ILE A 155 -8.43 -15.79 6.39
C ILE A 155 -8.16 -16.49 5.06
N ARG A 156 -7.75 -17.74 5.12
CA ARG A 156 -7.47 -18.59 3.96
C ARG A 156 -8.76 -19.11 3.32
N PRO A 157 -8.71 -19.63 2.07
CA PRO A 157 -9.88 -20.22 1.41
C PRO A 157 -10.54 -21.38 2.16
N ASP A 158 -9.76 -22.10 2.98
CA ASP A 158 -10.24 -23.19 3.84
C ASP A 158 -10.85 -22.73 5.18
N GLY A 159 -10.80 -21.42 5.45
CA GLY A 159 -11.29 -20.80 6.68
C GLY A 159 -10.25 -20.74 7.81
N GLU A 160 -9.01 -21.19 7.59
CA GLU A 160 -7.95 -21.02 8.58
C GLU A 160 -7.61 -19.54 8.75
N GLU A 161 -7.50 -19.09 10.00
CA GLU A 161 -7.18 -17.71 10.37
C GLU A 161 -5.71 -17.60 10.77
N ILE A 162 -4.99 -16.71 10.11
CA ILE A 162 -3.59 -16.40 10.38
C ILE A 162 -3.52 -15.02 11.01
N HIS A 163 -3.12 -14.94 12.27
CA HIS A 163 -2.98 -13.67 12.97
C HIS A 163 -1.73 -12.92 12.54
N PHE A 164 -1.85 -11.59 12.44
CA PHE A 164 -0.73 -10.69 12.23
C PHE A 164 -0.71 -9.54 13.23
N GLU A 165 0.46 -9.00 13.48
CA GLU A 165 0.64 -7.87 14.38
C GLU A 165 0.75 -6.56 13.59
N ILE A 166 0.09 -5.53 14.09
CA ILE A 166 0.19 -4.16 13.60
C ILE A 166 0.22 -3.20 14.79
N ASP A 167 0.99 -2.14 14.64
CA ASP A 167 1.00 -1.06 15.61
C ASP A 167 -0.41 -0.45 15.77
N PRO A 168 -0.94 -0.31 17.01
CA PRO A 168 -2.32 0.15 17.24
C PRO A 168 -2.61 1.54 16.63
N PHE A 169 -1.62 2.42 16.59
CA PHE A 169 -1.76 3.73 16.01
C PHE A 169 -1.90 3.66 14.48
N ARG A 170 -1.07 2.85 13.81
CA ARG A 170 -1.17 2.60 12.36
C ARG A 170 -2.49 1.94 11.98
N LYS A 171 -2.94 0.97 12.79
CA LYS A 171 -4.26 0.36 12.63
C LYS A 171 -5.37 1.41 12.68
N HIS A 172 -5.34 2.29 13.69
CA HIS A 172 -6.31 3.37 13.82
C HIS A 172 -6.32 4.31 12.60
N LEU A 173 -5.16 4.68 12.08
CA LEU A 173 -5.04 5.53 10.89
C LEU A 173 -5.68 4.86 9.66
N LEU A 174 -5.37 3.59 9.41
CA LEU A 174 -5.92 2.85 8.27
C LEU A 174 -7.42 2.68 8.37
N LEU A 175 -7.95 2.24 9.54
CA LEU A 175 -9.39 2.04 9.76
C LEU A 175 -10.20 3.32 9.60
N ASN A 176 -9.61 4.48 9.91
CA ASN A 176 -10.30 5.77 9.82
C ASN A 176 -9.94 6.56 8.56
N GLY A 177 -9.11 6.01 7.66
CA GLY A 177 -8.66 6.70 6.45
C GLY A 177 -7.93 8.01 6.73
N LEU A 178 -7.13 8.06 7.80
CA LEU A 178 -6.43 9.27 8.23
C LEU A 178 -4.99 9.29 7.70
N ASP A 179 -4.66 10.35 6.98
CA ASP A 179 -3.27 10.72 6.69
C ASP A 179 -2.71 11.67 7.78
N ASP A 180 -1.45 12.08 7.62
CA ASP A 180 -0.78 13.01 8.54
C ASP A 180 -1.56 14.35 8.67
N ILE A 181 -2.21 14.78 7.59
CA ILE A 181 -3.03 16.02 7.58
C ILE A 181 -4.36 15.79 8.28
N GLY A 182 -5.08 14.72 7.93
CA GLY A 182 -6.35 14.35 8.55
C GLY A 182 -6.22 14.18 10.06
N GLN A 183 -5.12 13.58 10.52
CA GLN A 183 -4.77 13.47 11.94
C GLN A 183 -4.56 14.84 12.60
N THR A 184 -3.81 15.73 11.95
CA THR A 184 -3.58 17.08 12.45
C THR A 184 -4.89 17.87 12.53
N MET A 185 -5.77 17.72 11.54
CA MET A 185 -7.07 18.38 11.49
C MET A 185 -8.03 17.94 12.60
N GLN A 186 -7.85 16.77 13.19
CA GLN A 186 -8.61 16.39 14.41
C GLN A 186 -8.33 17.33 15.58
N HIS A 187 -7.22 18.04 15.55
CA HIS A 187 -6.84 19.02 16.58
C HIS A 187 -7.06 20.48 16.15
N ALA A 188 -7.79 20.74 15.06
CA ALA A 188 -8.00 22.08 14.49
C ALA A 188 -8.36 23.14 15.53
N LYS A 189 -9.33 22.85 16.44
CA LYS A 189 -9.71 23.78 17.52
C LYS A 189 -8.56 24.16 18.46
N LYS A 190 -7.64 23.23 18.74
CA LYS A 190 -6.46 23.51 19.56
C LYS A 190 -5.44 24.35 18.80
N ILE A 191 -5.30 24.09 17.52
CA ILE A 191 -4.42 24.83 16.60
C ILE A 191 -4.92 26.26 16.48
N ASP A 192 -6.21 26.46 16.20
CA ASP A 192 -6.83 27.80 16.11
C ASP A 192 -6.65 28.60 17.39
N GLY A 193 -6.86 27.95 18.56
CA GLY A 193 -6.65 28.56 19.87
C GLY A 193 -5.19 28.98 20.11
N TYR A 194 -4.24 28.15 19.73
CA TYR A 194 -2.82 28.45 19.83
C TYR A 194 -2.44 29.60 18.90
N GLU A 195 -2.88 29.57 17.64
CA GLU A 195 -2.60 30.64 16.67
C GLU A 195 -3.19 31.98 17.09
N ALA A 196 -4.41 31.99 17.63
CA ALA A 196 -5.04 33.20 18.15
C ALA A 196 -4.21 33.80 19.32
N ALA A 197 -3.81 32.95 20.27
CA ALA A 197 -2.97 33.38 21.39
C ALA A 197 -1.59 33.88 20.92
N GLN A 198 -0.99 33.21 19.94
CA GLN A 198 0.31 33.60 19.37
C GLN A 198 0.20 34.93 18.62
N LYS A 199 -0.86 35.13 17.82
CA LYS A 199 -1.12 36.41 17.12
C LYS A 199 -1.24 37.58 18.11
N ALA A 200 -1.88 37.35 19.25
CA ALA A 200 -2.05 38.38 20.28
C ALA A 200 -0.73 38.71 21.00
N SER A 201 0.07 37.68 21.36
CA SER A 201 1.29 37.85 22.16
C SER A 201 2.54 38.14 21.33
N GLN A 202 2.61 37.67 20.08
CA GLN A 202 3.80 37.75 19.22
C GLN A 202 3.41 38.02 17.76
N PRO A 203 2.82 39.18 17.46
CA PRO A 203 2.30 39.53 16.11
C PRO A 203 3.36 39.57 15.01
N TRP A 204 4.64 39.65 15.39
CA TRP A 204 5.77 39.60 14.46
C TRP A 204 6.22 38.20 14.04
N LYS A 205 5.80 37.14 14.75
CA LYS A 205 6.23 35.76 14.47
C LYS A 205 5.45 35.08 13.34
N ILE A 206 4.32 35.62 12.96
CA ILE A 206 3.56 35.08 11.83
C ILE A 206 4.23 35.60 10.58
N GLY A 207 5.06 34.73 9.98
CA GLY A 207 5.69 35.01 8.71
C GLY A 207 4.60 35.35 7.70
N ARG A 208 4.55 36.58 7.22
CA ARG A 208 3.80 36.88 6.01
C ARG A 208 4.46 36.09 4.90
N ALA A 209 3.75 35.16 4.31
CA ALA A 209 4.12 34.62 3.01
C ALA A 209 4.22 35.84 2.10
N HIS A 210 5.44 36.25 1.75
CA HIS A 210 5.63 37.24 0.70
C HIS A 210 5.23 36.53 -0.61
N VAL A 211 4.14 37.00 -1.16
CA VAL A 211 3.72 36.70 -2.53
C VAL A 211 4.73 37.40 -3.46
#